data_0512e5e18c38d8dcb671e6d86bef3e11
#
_entry.id   0512e5e18c38d8dcb671e6d86bef3e11
#
_cell.length_a   1.000
_cell.length_b   1.000
_cell.length_c   1.000
_cell.angle_alpha   90.00
_cell.angle_beta   90.00
_cell.angle_gamma   90.00
#
_symmetry.space_group_name_H-M   'P 1'
#
loop_
_entity.id
_entity.type
_entity.pdbx_description
1 polymer ?
#
loop_
_entity_poly.entity_id
_entity_poly.type
_entity_poly.pdbx_seq_one_letter_code
_entity_poly.pdbx_strand_id
1 'polypeptide(L)'
;MLLIWDIHINSKIKTDLLFTLREFVQAHPEEKNLIFLWDFVYHFSYDRSALLSLFEWFLELYAQAKSLYILAGNHDWLGNSFVFEEGKRVFDLLESSSSAGNLNFITEPMLTEIEGEKILFLPFCLDIDENKYPEYQLGSSLLTDALLQSKDKNEVFSGKINQLLSWYIKQEKKLTIIHHYYTNKQQFPWYLSSFSFKDIALSEQLLDNPDIKLISGHLHAPFVFKNYFCAGSVWATSPLEMNQVKGLWTWRDGHLWFFEQQVNSYFQIEQSRPVVAQDVQKIHEECLEFLKKQFENQNFFPLWAFEKQALNLKKTTLNLKVEQLNYDQVNSVIDDQLREQLADFRLKKSTKKVNDLLEKLETPDKDSLLTFGWWKELLRDFLNKQYPEEYAAYEKALKELKIL
;
A
#
# COMPACT_ATOMS: atom_id res chain seq x y z
N MET A 1 18.50 -2.70 -9.00
CA MET A 1 17.37 -3.60 -8.71
C MET A 1 16.04 -2.86 -8.86
N LEU A 2 15.05 -3.50 -9.50
CA LEU A 2 13.70 -2.97 -9.68
C LEU A 2 12.81 -3.38 -8.52
N LEU A 3 12.08 -2.42 -7.95
CA LEU A 3 11.14 -2.62 -6.84
C LEU A 3 9.70 -2.47 -7.35
N ILE A 4 8.90 -3.53 -7.21
CA ILE A 4 7.51 -3.59 -7.68
C ILE A 4 6.61 -3.91 -6.47
N TRP A 5 5.69 -3.00 -6.13
CA TRP A 5 4.96 -3.00 -4.85
C TRP A 5 3.46 -3.11 -5.02
N ASP A 6 2.81 -3.77 -4.05
CA ASP A 6 1.36 -3.78 -3.84
C ASP A 6 0.60 -3.86 -5.17
N ILE A 7 0.81 -4.97 -5.89
CA ILE A 7 0.30 -5.17 -7.26
C ILE A 7 -1.23 -5.24 -7.27
N HIS A 8 -1.84 -5.88 -6.27
CA HIS A 8 -3.29 -6.05 -6.14
C HIS A 8 -3.99 -6.39 -7.46
N ILE A 9 -3.42 -7.34 -8.19
CA ILE A 9 -3.93 -7.72 -9.51
C ILE A 9 -5.35 -8.27 -9.42
N ASN A 10 -6.20 -7.87 -10.36
CA ASN A 10 -7.56 -8.38 -10.49
C ASN A 10 -7.97 -8.45 -11.97
N SER A 11 -9.09 -9.10 -12.25
CA SER A 11 -9.56 -9.35 -13.62
C SER A 11 -9.79 -8.08 -14.45
N LYS A 12 -10.11 -6.96 -13.80
CA LYS A 12 -10.41 -5.70 -14.51
C LYS A 12 -9.17 -5.02 -15.07
N ILE A 13 -8.06 -5.08 -14.30
CA ILE A 13 -6.84 -4.32 -14.63
C ILE A 13 -5.69 -5.20 -15.09
N LYS A 14 -5.81 -6.55 -14.97
CA LYS A 14 -4.70 -7.47 -15.22
C LYS A 14 -3.99 -7.23 -16.55
N THR A 15 -4.75 -7.00 -17.61
CA THR A 15 -4.18 -6.80 -18.95
C THR A 15 -3.37 -5.52 -19.02
N ASP A 16 -3.93 -4.39 -18.58
CA ASP A 16 -3.23 -3.09 -18.60
C ASP A 16 -2.04 -3.07 -17.66
N LEU A 17 -2.21 -3.64 -16.46
CA LEU A 17 -1.15 -3.69 -15.47
C LEU A 17 0.03 -4.56 -15.94
N LEU A 18 -0.23 -5.79 -16.39
CA LEU A 18 0.83 -6.69 -16.88
C LEU A 18 1.48 -6.15 -18.15
N PHE A 19 0.71 -5.52 -19.03
CA PHE A 19 1.27 -4.82 -20.18
C PHE A 19 2.26 -3.72 -19.73
N THR A 20 1.82 -2.86 -18.84
CA THR A 20 2.65 -1.76 -18.30
C THR A 20 3.94 -2.28 -17.65
N LEU A 21 3.84 -3.34 -16.83
CA LEU A 21 4.99 -3.93 -16.17
C LEU A 21 5.95 -4.61 -17.16
N ARG A 22 5.43 -5.32 -18.17
CA ARG A 22 6.25 -5.93 -19.23
C ARG A 22 7.00 -4.89 -20.05
N GLU A 23 6.31 -3.86 -20.52
CA GLU A 23 6.92 -2.73 -21.25
C GLU A 23 8.05 -2.10 -20.43
N PHE A 24 7.79 -1.86 -19.14
CA PHE A 24 8.80 -1.28 -18.25
C PHE A 24 10.05 -2.17 -18.14
N VAL A 25 9.88 -3.47 -17.86
CA VAL A 25 11.00 -4.41 -17.72
C VAL A 25 11.76 -4.59 -19.04
N GLN A 26 11.07 -4.54 -20.18
CA GLN A 26 11.70 -4.61 -21.50
C GLN A 26 12.51 -3.34 -21.81
N ALA A 27 12.02 -2.17 -21.39
CA ALA A 27 12.72 -0.90 -21.54
C ALA A 27 13.96 -0.79 -20.62
N HIS A 28 14.01 -1.59 -19.54
CA HIS A 28 15.11 -1.60 -18.57
C HIS A 28 15.79 -2.98 -18.47
N PRO A 29 16.42 -3.46 -19.55
CA PRO A 29 17.03 -4.80 -19.58
C PRO A 29 18.19 -4.96 -18.61
N GLU A 30 18.81 -3.85 -18.21
CA GLU A 30 19.89 -3.79 -17.23
C GLU A 30 19.44 -4.20 -15.82
N GLU A 31 18.14 -4.06 -15.48
CA GLU A 31 17.60 -4.52 -14.21
C GLU A 31 17.56 -6.04 -14.16
N LYS A 32 18.56 -6.63 -13.48
CA LYS A 32 18.68 -8.10 -13.34
C LYS A 32 17.92 -8.64 -12.13
N ASN A 33 17.81 -7.84 -11.07
CA ASN A 33 17.17 -8.19 -9.83
C ASN A 33 15.82 -7.49 -9.73
N LEU A 34 14.74 -8.27 -9.72
CA LEU A 34 13.37 -7.79 -9.59
C LEU A 34 12.81 -8.24 -8.24
N ILE A 35 12.43 -7.28 -7.44
CA ILE A 35 11.88 -7.52 -6.11
C ILE A 35 10.40 -7.19 -6.16
N PHE A 36 9.59 -8.23 -6.08
CA PHE A 36 8.14 -8.15 -6.00
C PHE A 36 7.72 -8.14 -4.55
N LEU A 37 7.13 -7.05 -4.15
CA LEU A 37 6.89 -6.74 -2.76
C LEU A 37 5.39 -6.70 -2.51
N TRP A 38 4.86 -7.84 -2.04
CA TRP A 38 3.58 -8.01 -1.36
C TRP A 38 2.30 -7.71 -2.14
N ASP A 39 1.21 -8.25 -1.57
CA ASP A 39 -0.17 -8.02 -1.94
C ASP A 39 -0.41 -8.18 -3.44
N PHE A 40 -0.16 -9.40 -3.92
CA PHE A 40 -0.39 -9.74 -5.34
C PHE A 40 -1.87 -9.74 -5.69
N VAL A 41 -2.74 -10.02 -4.74
CA VAL A 41 -4.19 -10.08 -4.91
C VAL A 41 -4.92 -9.08 -4.05
N TYR A 42 -6.13 -8.72 -4.44
CA TYR A 42 -7.01 -7.89 -3.62
C TYR A 42 -7.76 -8.76 -2.60
N HIS A 43 -7.83 -8.30 -1.35
CA HIS A 43 -8.24 -9.09 -0.17
C HIS A 43 -9.51 -9.93 -0.33
N PHE A 44 -10.54 -9.45 -1.01
CA PHE A 44 -11.83 -10.15 -1.13
C PHE A 44 -12.18 -10.60 -2.54
N SER A 45 -11.35 -10.33 -3.52
CA SER A 45 -11.59 -10.70 -4.92
C SER A 45 -10.43 -11.54 -5.44
N TYR A 46 -10.24 -12.72 -4.85
CA TYR A 46 -9.30 -13.69 -5.34
C TYR A 46 -9.63 -14.05 -6.79
N ASP A 47 -8.81 -13.57 -7.70
CA ASP A 47 -8.94 -13.83 -9.13
C ASP A 47 -7.85 -14.80 -9.58
N ARG A 48 -8.20 -16.08 -9.65
CA ARG A 48 -7.27 -17.14 -10.08
C ARG A 48 -6.67 -16.89 -11.46
N SER A 49 -7.46 -16.32 -12.37
CA SER A 49 -6.98 -16.07 -13.74
C SER A 49 -5.95 -14.94 -13.77
N ALA A 50 -6.10 -13.95 -12.91
CA ALA A 50 -5.13 -12.86 -12.76
C ALA A 50 -3.84 -13.35 -12.11
N LEU A 51 -3.94 -14.18 -11.07
CA LEU A 51 -2.78 -14.81 -10.45
C LEU A 51 -2.02 -15.72 -11.41
N LEU A 52 -2.74 -16.52 -12.20
CA LEU A 52 -2.11 -17.38 -13.20
C LEU A 52 -1.33 -16.56 -14.23
N SER A 53 -1.93 -15.46 -14.73
CA SER A 53 -1.26 -14.57 -15.68
C SER A 53 -0.02 -13.89 -15.08
N LEU A 54 -0.05 -13.55 -13.78
CA LEU A 54 1.10 -13.03 -13.07
C LEU A 54 2.19 -14.09 -12.91
N PHE A 55 1.79 -15.31 -12.57
CA PHE A 55 2.72 -16.43 -12.45
C PHE A 55 3.37 -16.79 -13.78
N GLU A 56 2.61 -16.81 -14.88
CA GLU A 56 3.15 -16.99 -16.23
C GLU A 56 4.21 -15.93 -16.55
N TRP A 57 3.96 -14.68 -16.15
CA TRP A 57 4.95 -13.63 -16.34
C TRP A 57 6.20 -13.83 -15.48
N PHE A 58 6.11 -14.34 -14.27
CA PHE A 58 7.29 -14.73 -13.48
C PHE A 58 8.12 -15.79 -14.18
N LEU A 59 7.47 -16.78 -14.83
CA LEU A 59 8.15 -17.78 -15.65
C LEU A 59 8.88 -17.18 -16.85
N GLU A 60 8.25 -16.23 -17.53
CA GLU A 60 8.87 -15.50 -18.65
C GLU A 60 10.12 -14.73 -18.19
N LEU A 61 10.06 -14.06 -17.04
CA LEU A 61 11.18 -13.30 -16.47
C LEU A 61 12.32 -14.25 -16.04
N TYR A 62 11.99 -15.36 -15.41
CA TYR A 62 12.95 -16.39 -15.05
C TYR A 62 13.68 -16.94 -16.29
N ALA A 63 12.94 -17.23 -17.36
CA ALA A 63 13.53 -17.69 -18.63
C ALA A 63 14.46 -16.65 -19.27
N GLN A 64 14.29 -15.36 -18.96
CA GLN A 64 15.18 -14.26 -19.36
C GLN A 64 16.41 -14.09 -18.44
N ALA A 65 16.70 -15.06 -17.59
CA ALA A 65 17.79 -15.03 -16.61
C ALA A 65 17.71 -13.84 -15.62
N LYS A 66 16.49 -13.41 -15.27
CA LYS A 66 16.27 -12.44 -14.18
C LYS A 66 16.28 -13.17 -12.84
N SER A 67 16.74 -12.48 -11.80
CA SER A 67 16.60 -12.95 -10.42
C SER A 67 15.36 -12.32 -9.79
N LEU A 68 14.42 -13.16 -9.37
CA LEU A 68 13.14 -12.75 -8.84
C LEU A 68 13.09 -13.01 -7.33
N TYR A 69 12.70 -12.00 -6.57
CA TYR A 69 12.46 -12.09 -5.14
C TYR A 69 10.99 -11.74 -4.90
N ILE A 70 10.19 -12.74 -4.56
CA ILE A 70 8.72 -12.62 -4.44
C ILE A 70 8.36 -12.76 -2.98
N LEU A 71 8.03 -11.64 -2.34
CA LEU A 71 7.72 -11.57 -0.93
C LEU A 71 6.22 -11.67 -0.69
N ALA A 72 5.83 -12.44 0.33
CA ALA A 72 4.43 -12.56 0.76
C ALA A 72 3.97 -11.31 1.52
N GLY A 73 2.81 -10.75 1.13
CA GLY A 73 2.07 -9.72 1.87
C GLY A 73 0.94 -10.29 2.72
N ASN A 74 0.21 -9.43 3.41
CA ASN A 74 -0.89 -9.87 4.25
C ASN A 74 -2.12 -10.33 3.45
N HIS A 75 -2.27 -9.88 2.19
CA HIS A 75 -3.33 -10.30 1.27
C HIS A 75 -3.01 -11.60 0.50
N ASP A 76 -1.80 -12.11 0.61
CA ASP A 76 -1.32 -13.26 -0.18
C ASP A 76 -1.50 -14.62 0.51
N TRP A 77 -2.22 -14.65 1.64
CA TRP A 77 -2.48 -15.86 2.39
C TRP A 77 -3.93 -16.32 2.27
N LEU A 78 -4.13 -17.57 1.90
CA LEU A 78 -5.41 -18.28 1.91
C LEU A 78 -5.41 -19.28 3.07
N GLY A 79 -5.97 -18.86 4.21
CA GLY A 79 -5.77 -19.61 5.45
C GLY A 79 -4.28 -19.62 5.82
N ASN A 80 -3.67 -20.79 5.87
CA ASN A 80 -2.24 -20.95 6.18
C ASN A 80 -1.36 -21.18 4.93
N SER A 81 -1.93 -21.09 3.73
CA SER A 81 -1.21 -21.34 2.49
C SER A 81 -0.95 -20.05 1.74
N PHE A 82 0.29 -19.88 1.30
CA PHE A 82 0.68 -18.79 0.40
C PHE A 82 0.09 -19.00 -1.00
N VAL A 83 -0.40 -17.92 -1.64
CA VAL A 83 -1.10 -18.01 -2.94
C VAL A 83 -0.28 -18.63 -4.07
N PHE A 84 1.05 -18.57 -3.99
CA PHE A 84 1.97 -19.20 -4.96
C PHE A 84 2.60 -20.51 -4.45
N GLU A 85 2.09 -21.13 -3.38
CA GLU A 85 2.66 -22.37 -2.80
C GLU A 85 2.77 -23.49 -3.83
N GLU A 86 1.73 -23.69 -4.64
CA GLU A 86 1.74 -24.68 -5.73
C GLU A 86 2.77 -24.30 -6.80
N GLY A 87 2.87 -23.02 -7.15
CA GLY A 87 3.84 -22.51 -8.10
C GLY A 87 5.28 -22.73 -7.61
N LYS A 88 5.55 -22.50 -6.33
CA LYS A 88 6.84 -22.76 -5.72
C LYS A 88 7.27 -24.20 -5.92
N ARG A 89 6.38 -25.18 -5.65
CA ARG A 89 6.70 -26.61 -5.86
C ARG A 89 7.07 -26.93 -7.30
N VAL A 90 6.39 -26.31 -8.28
CA VAL A 90 6.73 -26.46 -9.70
C VAL A 90 8.13 -25.89 -9.97
N PHE A 91 8.43 -24.75 -9.38
CA PHE A 91 9.73 -24.10 -9.54
C PHE A 91 10.88 -24.91 -8.94
N ASP A 92 10.72 -25.41 -7.73
CA ASP A 92 11.72 -26.24 -7.06
C ASP A 92 12.12 -27.46 -7.93
N LEU A 93 11.17 -27.95 -8.73
CA LEU A 93 11.43 -29.01 -9.71
C LEU A 93 12.19 -28.51 -10.95
N LEU A 94 11.94 -27.28 -11.40
CA LEU A 94 12.58 -26.70 -12.58
C LEU A 94 14.00 -26.22 -12.28
N GLU A 95 14.27 -25.65 -11.13
CA GLU A 95 15.62 -25.20 -10.72
C GLU A 95 16.63 -26.35 -10.72
N SER A 96 16.19 -27.55 -10.39
CA SER A 96 17.07 -28.72 -10.43
C SER A 96 17.58 -29.08 -11.85
N SER A 97 17.01 -28.46 -12.89
CA SER A 97 17.23 -28.82 -14.28
C SER A 97 17.77 -27.71 -15.20
N SER A 98 17.88 -26.47 -14.75
CA SER A 98 18.25 -25.36 -15.64
C SER A 98 19.20 -24.32 -15.00
N SER A 99 20.07 -23.74 -15.83
CA SER A 99 20.96 -22.61 -15.49
C SER A 99 20.33 -21.24 -15.78
N ALA A 100 19.01 -21.12 -15.76
CA ALA A 100 18.30 -19.86 -15.97
C ALA A 100 18.44 -18.94 -14.72
N GLY A 101 17.63 -17.90 -14.58
CA GLY A 101 17.66 -16.98 -13.44
C GLY A 101 17.42 -17.65 -12.06
N ASN A 102 17.25 -16.86 -11.05
CA ASN A 102 16.83 -17.32 -9.72
C ASN A 102 15.39 -16.90 -9.45
N LEU A 103 14.62 -17.76 -8.76
CA LEU A 103 13.29 -17.42 -8.30
C LEU A 103 13.12 -17.78 -6.82
N ASN A 104 12.98 -16.76 -6.00
CA ASN A 104 12.86 -16.89 -4.56
C ASN A 104 11.44 -16.50 -4.11
N PHE A 105 10.65 -17.46 -3.66
CA PHE A 105 9.40 -17.21 -2.95
C PHE A 105 9.69 -17.06 -1.46
N ILE A 106 9.57 -15.84 -0.96
CA ILE A 106 9.99 -15.46 0.39
C ILE A 106 8.75 -15.34 1.28
N THR A 107 8.55 -16.36 2.09
CA THR A 107 7.44 -16.46 3.07
C THR A 107 7.94 -16.41 4.51
N GLU A 108 9.26 -16.39 4.70
CA GLU A 108 9.94 -16.31 5.99
C GLU A 108 11.09 -15.30 5.91
N PRO A 109 11.56 -14.77 7.04
CA PRO A 109 12.71 -13.86 7.06
C PRO A 109 13.94 -14.47 6.37
N MET A 110 14.52 -13.73 5.43
CA MET A 110 15.65 -14.18 4.63
C MET A 110 16.70 -13.08 4.50
N LEU A 111 17.91 -13.34 4.97
CA LEU A 111 19.06 -12.46 4.75
C LEU A 111 19.79 -12.89 3.46
N THR A 112 20.09 -11.94 2.60
CA THR A 112 20.83 -12.17 1.35
C THR A 112 21.69 -10.95 1.01
N GLU A 113 22.48 -11.08 -0.05
CA GLU A 113 23.23 -9.97 -0.62
C GLU A 113 22.85 -9.78 -2.08
N ILE A 114 22.46 -8.56 -2.46
CA ILE A 114 22.09 -8.20 -3.83
C ILE A 114 22.86 -6.95 -4.20
N GLU A 115 23.65 -7.03 -5.29
CA GLU A 115 24.44 -5.89 -5.80
C GLU A 115 25.36 -5.25 -4.72
N GLY A 116 25.89 -6.08 -3.82
CA GLY A 116 26.77 -5.63 -2.72
C GLY A 116 26.05 -5.04 -1.51
N GLU A 117 24.72 -5.00 -1.49
CA GLU A 117 23.93 -4.59 -0.34
C GLU A 117 23.42 -5.81 0.44
N LYS A 118 23.59 -5.77 1.76
CA LYS A 118 22.99 -6.75 2.68
C LYS A 118 21.51 -6.40 2.84
N ILE A 119 20.65 -7.33 2.43
CA ILE A 119 19.19 -7.16 2.44
C ILE A 119 18.56 -8.23 3.31
N LEU A 120 17.81 -7.81 4.31
CA LEU A 120 16.92 -8.67 5.07
C LEU A 120 15.51 -8.52 4.51
N PHE A 121 15.02 -9.55 3.85
CA PHE A 121 13.63 -9.65 3.50
C PHE A 121 12.81 -10.10 4.72
N LEU A 122 11.78 -9.33 5.05
CA LEU A 122 10.90 -9.61 6.17
C LEU A 122 9.44 -9.64 5.65
N PRO A 123 9.03 -10.77 5.05
CA PRO A 123 7.69 -10.92 4.49
C PRO A 123 6.63 -10.87 5.60
N PHE A 124 5.40 -10.62 5.22
CA PHE A 124 4.29 -10.87 6.14
C PHE A 124 4.18 -12.37 6.36
N CYS A 125 4.31 -12.80 7.60
CA CYS A 125 4.17 -14.20 7.98
C CYS A 125 3.18 -14.33 9.15
N LEU A 126 2.54 -15.49 9.22
CA LEU A 126 1.52 -15.78 10.23
C LEU A 126 2.13 -16.14 11.59
N ASP A 127 3.34 -16.68 11.57
CA ASP A 127 4.15 -16.98 12.75
C ASP A 127 5.64 -17.05 12.36
N ILE A 128 6.51 -16.96 13.34
CA ILE A 128 7.96 -17.19 13.20
C ILE A 128 8.27 -18.52 13.89
N ASP A 129 8.73 -19.50 13.11
CA ASP A 129 9.21 -20.76 13.65
C ASP A 129 10.56 -20.56 14.34
N GLU A 130 10.53 -20.45 15.66
CA GLU A 130 11.71 -20.21 16.49
C GLU A 130 12.78 -21.30 16.34
N ASN A 131 12.40 -22.52 15.90
CA ASN A 131 13.36 -23.60 15.69
C ASN A 131 14.26 -23.37 14.47
N LYS A 132 13.82 -22.58 13.50
CA LYS A 132 14.60 -22.19 12.33
C LYS A 132 15.64 -21.11 12.64
N TYR A 133 15.53 -20.48 13.81
CA TYR A 133 16.42 -19.40 14.25
C TYR A 133 16.98 -19.74 15.66
N PRO A 134 17.83 -20.79 15.77
CA PRO A 134 18.30 -21.29 17.07
C PRO A 134 19.03 -20.23 17.91
N GLU A 135 19.68 -19.28 17.23
CA GLU A 135 20.38 -18.18 17.90
C GLU A 135 19.41 -17.09 18.41
N TYR A 136 18.22 -17.03 17.84
CA TYR A 136 17.11 -16.19 18.33
C TYR A 136 16.53 -16.71 19.65
N GLN A 137 16.50 -18.03 19.87
CA GLN A 137 16.06 -18.61 21.14
C GLN A 137 16.89 -18.18 22.33
N LEU A 138 18.17 -17.88 22.13
CA LEU A 138 19.04 -17.34 23.18
C LEU A 138 18.63 -15.90 23.61
N GLY A 139 17.93 -15.19 22.75
CA GLY A 139 17.35 -13.85 23.03
C GLY A 139 15.89 -13.88 23.52
N SER A 140 15.20 -15.01 23.38
CA SER A 140 13.76 -15.12 23.70
C SER A 140 13.42 -14.97 25.18
N SER A 141 14.40 -15.15 26.09
CA SER A 141 14.26 -14.81 27.50
C SER A 141 14.01 -13.32 27.79
N LEU A 142 14.09 -12.47 26.73
CA LEU A 142 13.82 -11.04 26.81
C LEU A 142 12.40 -10.67 26.34
N LEU A 143 11.62 -11.61 25.76
CA LEU A 143 10.17 -11.41 25.70
C LEU A 143 9.70 -11.38 27.15
N THR A 144 9.46 -10.17 27.63
CA THR A 144 8.98 -10.00 29.01
C THR A 144 7.75 -10.91 29.17
N ASP A 145 7.63 -11.59 30.30
CA ASP A 145 6.45 -12.42 30.64
C ASP A 145 5.14 -11.67 30.36
N ALA A 146 5.18 -10.33 30.44
CA ALA A 146 4.07 -9.45 30.09
C ALA A 146 3.62 -9.55 28.62
N LEU A 147 4.56 -9.63 27.65
CA LEU A 147 4.23 -9.79 26.23
C LEU A 147 3.67 -11.20 25.96
N LEU A 148 4.26 -12.23 26.58
CA LEU A 148 3.76 -13.61 26.47
C LEU A 148 2.38 -13.80 27.09
N GLN A 149 2.03 -12.99 28.08
CA GLN A 149 0.72 -12.97 28.74
C GLN A 149 -0.29 -12.05 28.03
N SER A 150 0.14 -11.25 27.04
CA SER A 150 -0.75 -10.39 26.27
C SER A 150 -1.80 -11.23 25.54
N LYS A 151 -3.06 -10.79 25.64
CA LYS A 151 -4.16 -11.37 24.85
C LYS A 151 -4.16 -10.88 23.40
N ASP A 152 -3.37 -9.86 23.08
CA ASP A 152 -3.22 -9.32 21.72
C ASP A 152 -2.11 -10.09 20.99
N LYS A 153 -2.52 -10.96 20.09
CA LYS A 153 -1.60 -11.76 19.27
C LYS A 153 -0.67 -10.90 18.41
N ASN A 154 -1.12 -9.74 17.94
CA ASN A 154 -0.32 -8.85 17.12
C ASN A 154 0.77 -8.16 17.93
N GLU A 155 0.50 -7.86 19.20
CA GLU A 155 1.53 -7.34 20.11
C GLU A 155 2.62 -8.38 20.38
N VAL A 156 2.25 -9.62 20.67
CA VAL A 156 3.19 -10.74 20.86
C VAL A 156 4.04 -10.94 19.61
N PHE A 157 3.39 -10.96 18.45
CA PHE A 157 4.09 -11.16 17.19
C PHE A 157 5.01 -9.98 16.84
N SER A 158 4.58 -8.73 17.10
CA SER A 158 5.43 -7.54 16.97
C SER A 158 6.68 -7.65 17.86
N GLY A 159 6.54 -8.17 19.08
CA GLY A 159 7.63 -8.45 19.98
C GLY A 159 8.64 -9.44 19.40
N LYS A 160 8.15 -10.58 18.86
CA LYS A 160 8.99 -11.61 18.22
C LYS A 160 9.78 -11.06 17.03
N ILE A 161 9.10 -10.32 16.14
CA ILE A 161 9.76 -9.71 14.97
C ILE A 161 10.84 -8.72 15.40
N ASN A 162 10.56 -7.84 16.36
CA ASN A 162 11.51 -6.85 16.80
C ASN A 162 12.73 -7.46 17.50
N GLN A 163 12.58 -8.60 18.16
CA GLN A 163 13.72 -9.36 18.68
C GLN A 163 14.57 -9.97 17.58
N LEU A 164 13.94 -10.60 16.59
CA LEU A 164 14.61 -11.15 15.42
C LEU A 164 15.41 -10.06 14.70
N LEU A 165 14.81 -8.90 14.48
CA LEU A 165 15.49 -7.74 13.89
C LEU A 165 16.68 -7.28 14.73
N SER A 166 16.52 -7.20 16.04
CA SER A 166 17.61 -6.80 16.94
C SER A 166 18.78 -7.77 16.85
N TRP A 167 18.52 -9.05 16.63
CA TRP A 167 19.57 -10.05 16.41
C TRP A 167 20.29 -9.82 15.08
N TYR A 168 19.58 -9.66 13.96
CA TYR A 168 20.20 -9.38 12.65
C TYR A 168 21.03 -8.10 12.66
N ILE A 169 20.53 -7.02 13.27
CA ILE A 169 21.22 -5.73 13.36
C ILE A 169 22.53 -5.83 14.17
N LYS A 170 22.61 -6.73 15.14
CA LYS A 170 23.86 -6.99 15.87
C LYS A 170 24.89 -7.74 15.03
N GLN A 171 24.45 -8.56 14.09
CA GLN A 171 25.34 -9.33 13.21
C GLN A 171 25.87 -8.48 12.05
N GLU A 172 25.02 -7.65 11.50
CA GLU A 172 25.30 -6.86 10.30
C GLU A 172 25.46 -5.38 10.64
N LYS A 173 26.62 -4.80 10.28
CA LYS A 173 26.89 -3.37 10.55
C LYS A 173 25.98 -2.43 9.76
N LYS A 174 25.65 -2.80 8.53
CA LYS A 174 24.73 -2.05 7.65
C LYS A 174 23.74 -3.01 7.07
N LEU A 175 22.46 -2.66 7.15
CA LEU A 175 21.39 -3.55 6.73
C LEU A 175 20.26 -2.76 6.09
N THR A 176 19.83 -3.22 4.92
CA THR A 176 18.57 -2.79 4.31
C THR A 176 17.51 -3.81 4.65
N ILE A 177 16.44 -3.38 5.32
CA ILE A 177 15.31 -4.23 5.71
C ILE A 177 14.15 -3.91 4.78
N ILE A 178 13.72 -4.90 4.02
CA ILE A 178 12.56 -4.82 3.14
C ILE A 178 11.42 -5.57 3.81
N HIS A 179 10.33 -4.88 4.18
CA HIS A 179 9.31 -5.41 5.08
C HIS A 179 7.88 -4.99 4.73
N HIS A 180 6.89 -5.76 5.20
CA HIS A 180 5.45 -5.47 5.03
C HIS A 180 4.74 -5.20 6.37
N TYR A 181 5.36 -4.45 7.23
CA TYR A 181 4.83 -4.13 8.54
C TYR A 181 4.79 -2.63 8.76
N TYR A 182 3.95 -2.17 9.68
CA TYR A 182 4.00 -0.78 10.11
C TYR A 182 5.30 -0.51 10.88
N THR A 183 5.81 0.68 10.75
CA THR A 183 6.67 1.29 11.76
C THR A 183 5.82 2.27 12.55
N ASN A 184 6.17 2.55 13.79
CA ASN A 184 5.30 3.25 14.72
C ASN A 184 4.74 4.58 14.15
N LYS A 185 3.58 4.92 14.58
CA LYS A 185 2.41 5.61 14.02
C LYS A 185 2.38 7.11 14.19
N GLN A 186 3.17 7.67 15.07
CA GLN A 186 2.98 9.07 15.49
C GLN A 186 3.60 10.10 14.54
N GLN A 187 4.46 9.65 13.62
CA GLN A 187 5.26 10.56 12.79
C GLN A 187 4.95 10.48 11.29
N PHE A 188 3.99 9.63 10.89
CA PHE A 188 3.58 9.55 9.48
C PHE A 188 2.72 10.73 9.07
N PRO A 189 2.73 11.10 7.78
CA PRO A 189 1.87 12.15 7.26
C PRO A 189 0.40 11.93 7.64
N TRP A 190 -0.32 12.99 7.93
CA TRP A 190 -1.72 13.00 8.40
C TRP A 190 -2.69 12.13 7.56
N TYR A 191 -2.44 11.98 6.27
CA TYR A 191 -3.24 11.14 5.37
C TYR A 191 -3.08 9.64 5.61
N LEU A 192 -2.09 9.23 6.41
CA LEU A 192 -1.88 7.85 6.83
C LEU A 192 -2.45 7.55 8.23
N SER A 193 -2.99 8.55 8.92
CA SER A 193 -3.51 8.43 10.30
C SER A 193 -4.79 7.60 10.45
N SER A 194 -5.41 7.18 9.33
CA SER A 194 -6.65 6.38 9.34
C SER A 194 -6.44 4.87 9.52
N PHE A 195 -5.20 4.42 9.68
CA PHE A 195 -4.89 2.99 9.81
C PHE A 195 -5.06 2.48 11.25
N SER A 196 -5.46 1.20 11.36
CA SER A 196 -5.72 0.55 12.62
C SER A 196 -4.49 0.45 13.51
N PHE A 197 -4.63 0.83 14.78
CA PHE A 197 -3.56 0.71 15.78
C PHE A 197 -3.27 -0.73 16.22
N LYS A 198 -3.98 -1.71 15.65
CA LYS A 198 -3.85 -3.13 16.01
C LYS A 198 -2.91 -3.92 15.11
N ASP A 199 -2.35 -3.27 14.08
CA ASP A 199 -1.48 -3.97 13.14
C ASP A 199 -0.09 -4.21 13.73
N ILE A 200 0.58 -5.25 13.22
CA ILE A 200 1.94 -5.62 13.59
C ILE A 200 2.87 -4.46 13.24
N ALA A 201 3.66 -4.02 14.21
CA ALA A 201 4.54 -2.86 14.04
C ALA A 201 6.00 -3.16 14.41
N LEU A 202 6.91 -2.61 13.60
CA LEU A 202 8.33 -2.57 13.89
C LEU A 202 8.63 -1.46 14.91
N SER A 203 9.72 -1.62 15.67
CA SER A 203 10.16 -0.63 16.67
C SER A 203 10.53 0.71 16.03
N GLU A 204 10.07 1.81 16.63
CA GLU A 204 10.48 3.18 16.24
C GLU A 204 11.98 3.42 16.31
N GLN A 205 12.67 2.72 17.20
CA GLN A 205 14.12 2.86 17.38
C GLN A 205 14.88 2.56 16.08
N LEU A 206 14.30 1.80 15.17
CA LEU A 206 14.87 1.53 13.85
C LEU A 206 14.95 2.78 12.97
N LEU A 207 14.02 3.74 13.16
CA LEU A 207 13.94 4.97 12.36
C LEU A 207 15.10 5.95 12.61
N ASP A 208 15.78 5.83 13.74
CA ASP A 208 16.90 6.69 14.12
C ASP A 208 18.26 6.00 13.96
N ASN A 209 18.28 4.74 13.51
CA ASN A 209 19.53 4.02 13.31
C ASN A 209 20.16 4.37 11.95
N PRO A 210 21.33 5.04 11.92
CA PRO A 210 21.97 5.48 10.68
C PRO A 210 22.50 4.33 9.80
N ASP A 211 22.66 3.14 10.35
CA ASP A 211 23.18 1.97 9.65
C ASP A 211 22.06 1.10 9.06
N ILE A 212 20.81 1.46 9.30
CA ILE A 212 19.63 0.73 8.83
C ILE A 212 18.89 1.55 7.80
N LYS A 213 18.50 0.91 6.70
CA LYS A 213 17.52 1.41 5.74
C LYS A 213 16.26 0.57 5.84
N LEU A 214 15.11 1.19 5.94
CA LEU A 214 13.80 0.52 5.97
C LEU A 214 13.07 0.81 4.66
N ILE A 215 12.69 -0.23 3.96
CA ILE A 215 11.91 -0.14 2.72
C ILE A 215 10.63 -0.94 2.90
N SER A 216 9.47 -0.30 2.69
CA SER A 216 8.20 -0.96 2.92
C SER A 216 7.19 -0.79 1.78
N GLY A 217 6.26 -1.75 1.65
CA GLY A 217 4.97 -1.62 1.02
C GLY A 217 3.87 -1.41 2.05
N HIS A 218 2.70 -2.03 1.84
CA HIS A 218 1.53 -2.01 2.72
C HIS A 218 0.81 -0.64 2.79
N LEU A 219 1.53 0.45 2.75
CA LEU A 219 0.96 1.78 2.62
C LEU A 219 1.03 2.19 1.14
N HIS A 220 -0.13 2.36 0.53
CA HIS A 220 -0.19 2.60 -0.91
C HIS A 220 0.30 3.99 -1.34
N ALA A 221 0.48 4.92 -0.39
CA ALA A 221 1.04 6.24 -0.68
C ALA A 221 2.57 6.22 -0.60
N PRO A 222 3.29 6.63 -1.65
CA PRO A 222 4.75 6.74 -1.59
C PRO A 222 5.16 7.92 -0.71
N PHE A 223 6.14 7.68 0.17
CA PHE A 223 6.73 8.73 1.00
C PHE A 223 8.10 8.30 1.54
N VAL A 224 8.85 9.27 2.05
CA VAL A 224 10.11 9.05 2.75
C VAL A 224 10.11 9.78 4.09
N PHE A 225 10.63 9.14 5.11
CA PHE A 225 10.77 9.72 6.44
C PHE A 225 12.03 9.16 7.13
N LYS A 226 13.02 9.99 7.40
CA LYS A 226 14.33 9.57 7.93
C LYS A 226 14.93 8.43 7.08
N ASN A 227 15.25 7.29 7.69
CA ASN A 227 15.76 6.10 7.03
C ASN A 227 14.67 5.11 6.56
N TYR A 228 13.41 5.57 6.49
CA TYR A 228 12.25 4.79 6.04
C TYR A 228 11.74 5.31 4.71
N PHE A 229 11.62 4.41 3.75
CA PHE A 229 11.03 4.63 2.44
C PHE A 229 9.83 3.72 2.24
N CYS A 230 8.69 4.28 1.96
CA CYS A 230 7.51 3.57 1.48
C CYS A 230 7.34 3.82 -0.02
N ALA A 231 7.33 2.77 -0.81
CA ALA A 231 7.25 2.92 -2.26
C ALA A 231 5.83 3.19 -2.77
N GLY A 232 4.82 2.92 -1.95
CA GLY A 232 3.42 2.99 -2.38
C GLY A 232 3.03 1.83 -3.28
N SER A 233 1.86 1.88 -3.90
CA SER A 233 1.41 0.89 -4.87
C SER A 233 1.73 1.29 -6.30
N VAL A 234 1.86 0.32 -7.20
CA VAL A 234 2.12 0.56 -8.64
C VAL A 234 0.98 1.35 -9.29
N TRP A 235 -0.24 1.17 -8.81
CA TRP A 235 -1.45 1.81 -9.32
C TRP A 235 -2.42 2.12 -8.19
N ALA A 236 -3.38 3.00 -8.41
CA ALA A 236 -4.37 3.34 -7.39
C ALA A 236 -5.43 2.22 -7.29
N THR A 237 -5.42 1.48 -6.20
CA THR A 237 -6.30 0.31 -5.97
C THR A 237 -7.71 0.72 -5.55
N SER A 238 -7.86 1.91 -4.99
CA SER A 238 -9.14 2.41 -4.51
C SER A 238 -9.28 3.94 -4.65
N PRO A 239 -10.53 4.45 -4.67
CA PRO A 239 -10.78 5.88 -4.64
C PRO A 239 -10.30 6.61 -3.36
N LEU A 240 -9.89 5.88 -2.33
CA LEU A 240 -9.29 6.46 -1.13
C LEU A 240 -7.86 6.96 -1.37
N GLU A 241 -7.24 6.49 -2.43
CA GLU A 241 -5.89 6.86 -2.85
C GLU A 241 -5.87 8.03 -3.83
N MET A 242 -6.88 8.91 -3.73
CA MET A 242 -6.96 10.10 -4.57
C MET A 242 -5.81 11.08 -4.32
N ASN A 243 -5.46 11.83 -5.36
CA ASN A 243 -4.37 12.81 -5.35
C ASN A 243 -3.01 12.20 -4.96
N GLN A 244 -2.77 10.97 -5.37
CA GLN A 244 -1.50 10.29 -5.19
C GLN A 244 -0.93 9.89 -6.55
N VAL A 245 0.36 10.10 -6.69
CA VAL A 245 1.12 9.60 -7.85
C VAL A 245 1.53 8.16 -7.57
N LYS A 246 1.44 7.33 -8.58
CA LYS A 246 1.78 5.91 -8.54
C LYS A 246 2.91 5.61 -9.51
N GLY A 247 3.71 4.59 -9.19
CA GLY A 247 4.82 4.28 -10.09
C GLY A 247 5.69 3.12 -9.65
N LEU A 248 6.75 2.93 -10.40
CA LEU A 248 7.78 1.95 -10.15
C LEU A 248 9.06 2.65 -9.68
N TRP A 249 9.82 1.94 -8.88
CA TRP A 249 11.07 2.43 -8.35
C TRP A 249 12.22 1.52 -8.76
N THR A 250 13.35 2.09 -9.12
CA THR A 250 14.60 1.35 -9.16
C THR A 250 15.54 1.87 -8.10
N TRP A 251 16.33 0.98 -7.55
CA TRP A 251 17.40 1.32 -6.63
C TRP A 251 18.73 0.85 -7.20
N ARG A 252 19.60 1.81 -7.50
CA ARG A 252 20.93 1.60 -8.08
C ARG A 252 21.95 2.47 -7.36
N ASP A 253 23.10 1.92 -6.99
CA ASP A 253 24.20 2.65 -6.39
C ASP A 253 23.78 3.53 -5.19
N GLY A 254 22.86 3.03 -4.38
CA GLY A 254 22.33 3.75 -3.23
C GLY A 254 21.33 4.86 -3.54
N HIS A 255 20.90 5.03 -4.77
CA HIS A 255 19.98 6.07 -5.22
C HIS A 255 18.65 5.47 -5.69
N LEU A 256 17.56 6.22 -5.49
CA LEU A 256 16.25 5.90 -6.02
C LEU A 256 15.99 6.61 -7.36
N TRP A 257 15.30 5.90 -8.22
CA TRP A 257 14.76 6.39 -9.48
C TRP A 257 13.28 6.12 -9.51
N PHE A 258 12.47 7.13 -9.76
CA PHE A 258 11.03 7.01 -9.85
C PHE A 258 10.56 7.06 -11.30
N PHE A 259 9.67 6.16 -11.66
CA PHE A 259 9.02 6.10 -12.96
C PHE A 259 7.50 6.07 -12.76
N GLU A 260 6.86 7.19 -13.05
CA GLU A 260 5.40 7.28 -12.93
C GLU A 260 4.72 6.23 -13.80
N GLN A 261 3.64 5.63 -13.28
CA GLN A 261 2.79 4.70 -13.99
C GLN A 261 1.32 5.13 -13.90
N GLN A 262 0.65 5.17 -15.04
CA GLN A 262 -0.76 5.57 -15.13
C GLN A 262 -1.64 4.40 -15.58
N VAL A 263 -1.76 3.39 -14.74
CA VAL A 263 -2.69 2.26 -14.97
C VAL A 263 -4.11 2.67 -14.61
N ASN A 264 -4.28 3.33 -13.46
CA ASN A 264 -5.52 3.88 -12.97
C ASN A 264 -5.21 5.00 -11.98
N SER A 265 -5.81 6.16 -12.16
CA SER A 265 -5.55 7.34 -11.32
C SER A 265 -6.86 7.92 -10.80
N TYR A 266 -6.84 8.41 -9.55
CA TYR A 266 -7.97 9.08 -8.92
C TYR A 266 -7.57 10.47 -8.50
N PHE A 267 -8.29 11.49 -9.00
CA PHE A 267 -8.11 12.87 -8.55
C PHE A 267 -9.39 13.40 -7.92
N GLN A 268 -9.24 14.22 -6.89
CA GLN A 268 -10.35 14.97 -6.30
C GLN A 268 -10.14 16.46 -6.50
N ILE A 269 -11.15 17.10 -7.04
CA ILE A 269 -11.21 18.55 -7.23
C ILE A 269 -12.37 19.12 -6.41
N GLU A 270 -12.11 20.21 -5.69
CA GLU A 270 -13.09 20.96 -4.96
C GLU A 270 -13.12 22.40 -5.51
N GLN A 271 -14.13 22.72 -6.29
CA GLN A 271 -14.28 24.07 -6.85
C GLN A 271 -15.75 24.40 -7.19
N SER A 272 -16.02 25.70 -7.38
CA SER A 272 -17.37 26.24 -7.65
C SER A 272 -17.68 26.49 -9.13
N ARG A 273 -16.68 26.37 -10.00
CA ARG A 273 -16.83 26.51 -11.47
C ARG A 273 -16.73 25.16 -12.18
N PRO A 274 -17.17 25.03 -13.44
CA PRO A 274 -16.96 23.82 -14.23
C PRO A 274 -15.48 23.44 -14.30
N VAL A 275 -15.19 22.14 -14.15
CA VAL A 275 -13.84 21.58 -14.22
C VAL A 275 -13.47 21.34 -15.68
N VAL A 276 -12.28 21.76 -16.05
CA VAL A 276 -11.68 21.53 -17.36
C VAL A 276 -10.42 20.68 -17.26
N ALA A 277 -9.93 20.15 -18.39
CA ALA A 277 -8.76 19.26 -18.43
C ALA A 277 -7.51 19.88 -17.76
N GLN A 278 -7.33 21.21 -17.87
CA GLN A 278 -6.21 21.92 -17.25
C GLN A 278 -6.26 21.87 -15.71
N ASP A 279 -7.44 21.78 -15.11
CA ASP A 279 -7.56 21.67 -13.65
C ASP A 279 -7.08 20.29 -13.17
N VAL A 280 -7.40 19.23 -13.91
CA VAL A 280 -6.93 17.87 -13.62
C VAL A 280 -5.43 17.77 -13.82
N GLN A 281 -4.90 18.35 -14.91
CA GLN A 281 -3.47 18.42 -15.18
C GLN A 281 -2.73 19.15 -14.06
N LYS A 282 -3.26 20.27 -13.59
CA LYS A 282 -2.66 21.05 -12.50
C LYS A 282 -2.54 20.24 -11.21
N ILE A 283 -3.60 19.52 -10.81
CA ILE A 283 -3.56 18.68 -9.61
C ILE A 283 -2.55 17.53 -9.77
N HIS A 284 -2.51 16.91 -10.94
CA HIS A 284 -1.50 15.90 -11.22
C HIS A 284 -0.07 16.43 -11.05
N GLU A 285 0.21 17.62 -11.59
CA GLU A 285 1.51 18.27 -11.41
C GLU A 285 1.81 18.63 -9.95
N GLU A 286 0.83 19.12 -9.21
CA GLU A 286 0.96 19.39 -7.77
C GLU A 286 1.28 18.10 -6.97
N CYS A 287 0.66 16.97 -7.32
CA CYS A 287 0.95 15.68 -6.69
C CYS A 287 2.37 15.20 -7.00
N LEU A 288 2.84 15.36 -8.25
CA LEU A 288 4.21 15.05 -8.64
C LEU A 288 5.24 15.90 -7.88
N GLU A 289 5.03 17.20 -7.83
CA GLU A 289 5.91 18.11 -7.10
C GLU A 289 5.89 17.84 -5.58
N PHE A 290 4.73 17.50 -5.02
CA PHE A 290 4.63 17.11 -3.62
C PHE A 290 5.45 15.85 -3.33
N LEU A 291 5.33 14.82 -4.17
CA LEU A 291 6.13 13.60 -4.03
C LEU A 291 7.63 13.91 -4.15
N LYS A 292 8.04 14.62 -5.18
CA LYS A 292 9.43 14.99 -5.42
C LYS A 292 10.07 15.73 -4.23
N LYS A 293 9.35 16.70 -3.66
CA LYS A 293 9.81 17.47 -2.49
C LYS A 293 10.09 16.62 -1.26
N GLN A 294 9.39 15.50 -1.08
CA GLN A 294 9.65 14.61 0.05
C GLN A 294 11.06 13.99 -0.01
N PHE A 295 11.60 13.81 -1.23
CA PHE A 295 12.92 13.23 -1.46
C PHE A 295 14.03 14.28 -1.56
N GLU A 296 13.70 15.56 -1.53
CA GLU A 296 14.71 16.63 -1.53
C GLU A 296 15.49 16.58 -0.20
N ASN A 297 16.83 16.59 -0.32
CA ASN A 297 17.75 16.54 0.82
C ASN A 297 17.72 15.24 1.65
N GLN A 298 17.30 14.14 1.07
CA GLN A 298 17.35 12.83 1.72
C GLN A 298 18.75 12.21 1.65
N ASN A 299 19.30 11.84 2.82
CA ASN A 299 20.60 11.20 2.89
C ASN A 299 20.55 9.68 2.72
N PHE A 300 19.45 9.05 3.16
CA PHE A 300 19.28 7.59 3.11
C PHE A 300 18.77 7.10 1.76
N PHE A 301 17.87 7.86 1.16
CA PHE A 301 17.20 7.54 -0.10
C PHE A 301 17.26 8.74 -1.06
N PRO A 302 18.45 9.13 -1.51
CA PRO A 302 18.58 10.23 -2.45
C PRO A 302 17.88 9.88 -3.77
N LEU A 303 17.03 10.78 -4.25
CA LEU A 303 16.36 10.64 -5.54
C LEU A 303 17.28 11.14 -6.65
N TRP A 304 17.64 10.25 -7.57
CA TRP A 304 18.50 10.60 -8.71
C TRP A 304 17.70 11.07 -9.91
N ALA A 305 16.62 10.38 -10.24
CA ALA A 305 15.77 10.73 -11.36
C ALA A 305 14.31 10.59 -11.01
N PHE A 306 13.50 11.43 -11.65
CA PHE A 306 12.05 11.47 -11.49
C PHE A 306 11.41 11.59 -12.87
N GLU A 307 10.97 10.45 -13.41
CA GLU A 307 10.39 10.38 -14.75
C GLU A 307 8.86 10.41 -14.65
N LYS A 308 8.29 11.51 -15.13
CA LYS A 308 6.85 11.72 -15.18
C LYS A 308 6.27 11.31 -16.54
N GLN A 309 5.04 10.83 -16.53
CA GLN A 309 4.26 10.60 -17.75
C GLN A 309 3.31 11.77 -18.03
N ALA A 310 2.91 11.95 -19.28
CA ALA A 310 1.81 12.83 -19.63
C ALA A 310 0.49 12.25 -19.06
N LEU A 311 -0.34 13.09 -18.46
CA LEU A 311 -1.60 12.65 -17.86
C LEU A 311 -2.51 11.95 -18.89
N ASN A 312 -2.90 10.73 -18.59
CA ASN A 312 -3.82 9.95 -19.41
C ASN A 312 -5.25 10.03 -18.84
N LEU A 313 -6.04 10.94 -19.36
CA LEU A 313 -7.41 11.14 -18.89
C LEU A 313 -8.29 9.90 -19.06
N LYS A 314 -8.04 9.04 -20.07
CA LYS A 314 -8.79 7.78 -20.27
C LYS A 314 -8.56 6.75 -19.14
N LYS A 315 -7.52 6.93 -18.35
CA LYS A 315 -7.21 6.13 -17.16
C LYS A 315 -7.46 6.89 -15.85
N THR A 316 -8.13 8.02 -15.92
CA THR A 316 -8.36 8.91 -14.79
C THR A 316 -9.82 8.90 -14.36
N THR A 317 -10.08 8.66 -13.09
CA THR A 317 -11.38 8.86 -12.45
C THR A 317 -11.36 10.15 -11.64
N LEU A 318 -12.29 11.05 -11.92
CA LEU A 318 -12.40 12.33 -11.25
C LEU A 318 -13.50 12.32 -10.19
N ASN A 319 -13.14 12.64 -8.95
CA ASN A 319 -14.08 12.87 -7.86
C ASN A 319 -14.28 14.39 -7.70
N LEU A 320 -15.49 14.87 -7.94
CA LEU A 320 -15.84 16.25 -7.72
C LEU A 320 -16.53 16.41 -6.37
N LYS A 321 -16.01 17.31 -5.54
CA LYS A 321 -16.61 17.70 -4.28
C LYS A 321 -17.20 19.09 -4.47
N VAL A 322 -18.52 19.20 -4.50
CA VAL A 322 -19.23 20.44 -4.76
C VAL A 322 -20.07 20.82 -3.54
N GLU A 323 -19.88 22.03 -3.04
CA GLU A 323 -20.50 22.49 -1.78
C GLU A 323 -22.02 22.69 -1.87
N GLN A 324 -22.55 23.09 -3.03
CA GLN A 324 -24.00 23.33 -3.22
C GLN A 324 -24.35 23.06 -4.69
N LEU A 325 -24.98 21.95 -5.00
CA LEU A 325 -25.59 21.72 -6.31
C LEU A 325 -27.02 21.24 -6.18
N ASN A 326 -27.92 21.92 -6.89
CA ASN A 326 -29.17 21.33 -7.30
C ASN A 326 -28.85 20.26 -8.38
N TYR A 327 -29.59 19.16 -8.35
CA TYR A 327 -29.39 18.01 -9.25
C TYR A 327 -29.36 18.41 -10.74
N ASP A 328 -30.07 19.47 -11.10
CA ASP A 328 -30.15 20.00 -12.47
C ASP A 328 -28.86 20.71 -12.93
N GLN A 329 -27.96 21.04 -12.01
CA GLN A 329 -26.67 21.70 -12.32
C GLN A 329 -25.52 20.68 -12.48
N VAL A 330 -25.74 19.40 -12.23
CA VAL A 330 -24.72 18.36 -12.31
C VAL A 330 -24.07 18.31 -13.70
N ASN A 331 -24.84 18.57 -14.74
CA ASN A 331 -24.33 18.54 -16.12
C ASN A 331 -23.42 19.72 -16.47
N SER A 332 -23.47 20.82 -15.70
CA SER A 332 -22.64 22.02 -15.92
C SER A 332 -21.33 22.04 -15.11
N VAL A 333 -21.06 21.00 -14.31
CA VAL A 333 -19.90 20.97 -13.41
C VAL A 333 -18.63 20.51 -14.07
N ILE A 334 -18.77 19.75 -15.15
CA ILE A 334 -17.64 19.27 -15.96
C ILE A 334 -17.88 19.72 -17.39
N ASP A 335 -16.83 20.23 -18.02
CA ASP A 335 -16.81 20.46 -19.44
C ASP A 335 -17.07 19.15 -20.23
N ASP A 336 -17.94 19.22 -21.23
CA ASP A 336 -18.33 18.02 -21.98
C ASP A 336 -17.15 17.35 -22.64
N GLN A 337 -16.17 18.10 -23.14
CA GLN A 337 -14.95 17.57 -23.75
C GLN A 337 -14.10 16.79 -22.72
N LEU A 338 -14.01 17.29 -21.51
CA LEU A 338 -13.32 16.59 -20.43
C LEU A 338 -14.08 15.31 -20.04
N ARG A 339 -15.40 15.36 -19.98
CA ARG A 339 -16.24 14.20 -19.64
C ARG A 339 -16.04 13.02 -20.59
N GLU A 340 -15.94 13.29 -21.89
CA GLU A 340 -15.68 12.25 -22.89
C GLU A 340 -14.27 11.63 -22.80
N GLN A 341 -13.33 12.36 -22.21
CA GLN A 341 -11.95 11.92 -22.08
C GLN A 341 -11.67 11.14 -20.79
N LEU A 342 -12.49 11.31 -19.74
CA LEU A 342 -12.28 10.65 -18.45
C LEU A 342 -12.69 9.17 -18.50
N ALA A 343 -12.01 8.33 -17.70
CA ALA A 343 -12.42 6.95 -17.48
C ALA A 343 -13.76 6.90 -16.70
N ASP A 344 -13.92 7.74 -15.70
CA ASP A 344 -15.14 7.86 -14.90
C ASP A 344 -15.13 9.21 -14.15
N PHE A 345 -16.30 9.67 -13.73
CA PHE A 345 -16.38 10.78 -12.78
C PHE A 345 -17.45 10.52 -11.71
N ARG A 346 -17.20 11.02 -10.51
CA ARG A 346 -18.08 10.85 -9.36
C ARG A 346 -18.34 12.17 -8.68
N LEU A 347 -19.60 12.43 -8.38
CA LEU A 347 -20.00 13.60 -7.60
C LEU A 347 -20.13 13.21 -6.12
N LYS A 348 -19.39 13.89 -5.27
CA LYS A 348 -19.57 13.79 -3.82
C LYS A 348 -20.18 15.11 -3.33
N LYS A 349 -21.32 15.06 -2.64
CA LYS A 349 -21.81 16.22 -1.88
C LYS A 349 -20.78 16.54 -0.80
N SER A 350 -20.46 17.82 -0.66
CA SER A 350 -19.64 18.27 0.47
C SER A 350 -20.36 17.96 1.77
N THR A 351 -19.67 17.26 2.66
CA THR A 351 -20.16 17.00 4.03
C THR A 351 -19.86 18.15 5.00
N LYS A 352 -19.57 19.36 4.48
CA LYS A 352 -19.25 20.52 5.32
C LYS A 352 -20.27 20.76 6.43
N LYS A 353 -21.58 20.51 6.16
CA LYS A 353 -22.62 20.55 7.20
C LYS A 353 -22.43 19.51 8.31
N VAL A 354 -21.85 18.36 8.02
CA VAL A 354 -21.60 17.32 9.03
C VAL A 354 -20.39 17.72 9.88
N ASN A 355 -19.34 18.27 9.27
CA ASN A 355 -18.17 18.77 9.99
C ASN A 355 -18.52 20.01 10.83
N ASP A 356 -19.32 20.95 10.30
CA ASP A 356 -19.81 22.10 11.07
C ASP A 356 -20.76 21.68 12.22
N LEU A 357 -21.47 20.57 12.08
CA LEU A 357 -22.28 19.97 13.14
C LEU A 357 -21.37 19.22 14.17
N LEU A 358 -20.32 18.57 13.73
CA LEU A 358 -19.34 17.92 14.61
C LEU A 358 -18.49 18.94 15.38
N GLU A 359 -18.17 20.09 14.78
CA GLU A 359 -17.49 21.20 15.46
C GLU A 359 -18.39 21.94 16.45
N LYS A 360 -19.72 21.95 16.23
CA LYS A 360 -20.71 22.58 17.11
C LYS A 360 -21.22 21.69 18.24
N LEU A 361 -20.93 20.39 18.19
CA LEU A 361 -21.11 19.53 19.34
C LEU A 361 -19.93 19.82 20.26
N GLU A 362 -20.21 20.54 21.37
CA GLU A 362 -19.27 20.70 22.48
C GLU A 362 -18.71 19.29 22.80
N THR A 363 -17.43 19.12 22.58
CA THR A 363 -16.74 17.84 22.56
C THR A 363 -16.80 17.16 23.94
N PRO A 364 -17.55 16.07 24.09
CA PRO A 364 -17.19 15.11 25.12
C PRO A 364 -15.84 14.52 24.75
N ASP A 365 -15.05 14.28 25.77
CA ASP A 365 -13.71 13.74 25.77
C ASP A 365 -13.37 12.90 24.52
N LYS A 366 -12.34 13.31 23.78
CA LYS A 366 -11.95 12.70 22.50
C LYS A 366 -11.77 11.17 22.59
N ASP A 367 -11.49 10.66 23.77
CA ASP A 367 -11.31 9.21 24.01
C ASP A 367 -12.64 8.44 24.06
N SER A 368 -13.78 9.12 24.32
CA SER A 368 -15.10 8.50 24.28
C SER A 368 -15.68 8.40 22.87
N LEU A 369 -15.14 9.17 21.90
CA LEU A 369 -15.58 9.18 20.50
C LEU A 369 -15.15 7.92 19.71
N LEU A 370 -14.25 7.12 20.26
CA LEU A 370 -13.72 5.92 19.64
C LEU A 370 -14.45 4.63 20.00
N THR A 371 -15.47 4.70 20.84
CA THR A 371 -16.28 3.52 21.15
C THR A 371 -17.37 3.30 20.09
N PHE A 372 -17.41 2.13 19.53
CA PHE A 372 -18.21 1.66 18.37
C PHE A 372 -19.75 1.87 18.52
N GLY A 373 -20.23 2.30 19.67
CA GLY A 373 -21.65 2.52 19.96
C GLY A 373 -22.16 3.91 19.55
N TRP A 374 -21.35 4.92 19.66
CA TRP A 374 -21.75 6.33 19.55
C TRP A 374 -22.26 6.76 18.15
N TRP A 375 -21.58 6.30 17.09
CA TRP A 375 -21.99 6.61 15.72
C TRP A 375 -23.36 6.04 15.36
N LYS A 376 -23.79 4.98 16.00
CA LYS A 376 -25.11 4.37 15.80
C LYS A 376 -26.22 5.25 16.34
N GLU A 377 -26.01 5.85 17.49
CA GLU A 377 -26.95 6.83 18.07
C GLU A 377 -27.02 8.10 17.21
N LEU A 378 -25.87 8.59 16.74
CA LEU A 378 -25.81 9.74 15.85
C LEU A 378 -26.51 9.48 14.52
N LEU A 379 -26.35 8.29 13.95
CA LEU A 379 -27.04 7.88 12.74
C LEU A 379 -28.55 7.80 12.96
N ARG A 380 -28.99 7.24 14.09
CA ARG A 380 -30.41 7.23 14.46
C ARG A 380 -30.99 8.63 14.59
N ASP A 381 -30.32 9.50 15.31
CA ASP A 381 -30.75 10.89 15.51
C ASP A 381 -30.78 11.66 14.19
N PHE A 382 -29.79 11.47 13.33
CA PHE A 382 -29.74 12.05 12.00
C PHE A 382 -30.91 11.60 11.14
N LEU A 383 -31.15 10.29 11.05
CA LEU A 383 -32.24 9.73 10.25
C LEU A 383 -33.61 10.19 10.77
N ASN A 384 -33.79 10.20 12.07
CA ASN A 384 -35.04 10.63 12.69
C ASN A 384 -35.34 12.14 12.45
N LYS A 385 -34.30 12.97 12.44
CA LYS A 385 -34.43 14.43 12.20
C LYS A 385 -34.60 14.78 10.72
N GLN A 386 -33.90 14.07 9.83
CA GLN A 386 -33.90 14.41 8.41
C GLN A 386 -34.99 13.68 7.61
N TYR A 387 -35.39 12.49 8.08
CA TYR A 387 -36.35 11.60 7.40
C TYR A 387 -37.36 11.01 8.40
N PRO A 388 -38.13 11.85 9.09
CA PRO A 388 -39.02 11.39 10.16
C PRO A 388 -40.10 10.38 9.66
N GLU A 389 -40.59 10.58 8.43
CA GLU A 389 -41.63 9.70 7.85
C GLU A 389 -41.08 8.34 7.41
N GLU A 390 -39.82 8.29 6.95
CA GLU A 390 -39.15 7.07 6.48
C GLU A 390 -38.29 6.41 7.57
N TYR A 391 -38.16 7.05 8.73
CA TYR A 391 -37.23 6.59 9.78
C TYR A 391 -37.40 5.13 10.15
N ALA A 392 -38.63 4.65 10.30
CA ALA A 392 -38.93 3.25 10.66
C ALA A 392 -38.44 2.25 9.58
N ALA A 393 -38.52 2.63 8.31
CA ALA A 393 -38.02 1.80 7.21
C ALA A 393 -36.49 1.77 7.18
N TYR A 394 -35.83 2.92 7.38
CA TYR A 394 -34.37 2.99 7.48
C TYR A 394 -33.82 2.23 8.67
N GLU A 395 -34.45 2.36 9.86
CA GLU A 395 -34.03 1.64 11.05
C GLU A 395 -34.15 0.12 10.86
N LYS A 396 -35.24 -0.35 10.24
CA LYS A 396 -35.41 -1.76 9.92
C LYS A 396 -34.31 -2.27 8.98
N ALA A 397 -34.06 -1.55 7.90
CA ALA A 397 -33.01 -1.91 6.93
C ALA A 397 -31.62 -1.96 7.58
N LEU A 398 -31.29 -0.99 8.44
CA LEU A 398 -30.01 -0.96 9.14
C LEU A 398 -29.85 -2.10 10.16
N LYS A 399 -30.92 -2.54 10.80
CA LYS A 399 -30.93 -3.73 11.67
C LYS A 399 -30.75 -5.02 10.86
N GLU A 400 -31.41 -5.14 9.70
CA GLU A 400 -31.24 -6.28 8.79
C GLU A 400 -29.79 -6.39 8.27
N LEU A 401 -29.15 -5.24 8.00
CA LEU A 401 -27.74 -5.15 7.60
C LEU A 401 -26.75 -5.28 8.78
N LYS A 402 -27.24 -5.49 10.01
CA LYS A 402 -26.44 -5.55 11.25
C LYS A 402 -25.57 -4.30 11.48
N ILE A 403 -26.02 -3.16 11.01
CA ILE A 403 -25.34 -1.88 11.18
C ILE A 403 -25.78 -1.23 12.51
N LEU A 404 -27.02 -1.38 12.91
CA LEU A 404 -27.60 -0.93 14.19
C LEU A 404 -27.84 -2.06 15.16
#